data_ab02ddeaf97a19bf2ae409fb8e016167
#
_entry.id   ab02ddeaf97a19bf2ae409fb8e016167
#
_cell.length_a   1.000
_cell.length_b   1.000
_cell.length_c   1.000
_cell.angle_alpha   90.00
_cell.angle_beta   90.00
_cell.angle_gamma   90.00
#
_symmetry.space_group_name_H-M   'P 1'
#
loop_
_entity.id
_entity.type
_entity.pdbx_description
1 polymer ?
#
loop_
_entity_poly.entity_id
_entity_poly.type
_entity_poly.pdbx_seq_one_letter_code
_entity_poly.pdbx_strand_id
1 'polypeptide(L)'
;EANSPAASFNSRAGRRLILTFLVAGVGFVLLQPYALLDITHFVGALGNEVAMAQGIYDFPYTRQYAGTQPFGYQIGQLLIHGLGPLLGALGVVGLVLWVWRVWRRPSRAEVVALTWPVLYIWMQGWTYAKFMRYMLPLIPFLCIGGAALWVHEWRLAALKTGSGQTALRAVRAVLVLGLIAVLGYSGFYALAYMNVYRQPHPWLTATEWLCDHSPLGTVIIGEYWDDPLPAQGADRECSGRVKVDIVDFHTLDSANRRDELISALVGADYVALSSQRLYAPLTRQPWYFPLAARYYQALFAGRLGFELVAAPAVYPSLAGVTFMDNPRDGLHLVTPSLIQTAIPRGLVLDLGYADESFTVYDHPQPLIFRKTTALTREQLLLVLDPAGR
;
A
#
# COMPACT_ATOMS: atom_id res chain seq x y z
N GLU A 1 -15.22 23.89 58.84
CA GLU A 1 -15.46 22.96 57.68
C GLU A 1 -14.98 23.63 56.41
N ALA A 2 -13.80 23.24 55.96
CA ALA A 2 -13.20 23.79 54.74
C ALA A 2 -13.89 23.18 53.51
N ASN A 3 -14.67 24.00 52.79
CA ASN A 3 -15.18 23.66 51.47
C ASN A 3 -14.00 23.46 50.50
N SER A 4 -13.67 22.19 50.25
CA SER A 4 -12.58 21.81 49.33
C SER A 4 -12.90 22.24 47.89
N PRO A 5 -12.07 23.08 47.25
CA PRO A 5 -12.28 23.51 45.85
C PRO A 5 -12.18 22.37 44.84
N ALA A 6 -11.76 21.18 45.23
CA ALA A 6 -11.63 20.00 44.37
C ALA A 6 -13.00 19.41 43.99
N ALA A 7 -14.02 19.46 44.86
CA ALA A 7 -15.33 18.89 44.55
C ALA A 7 -16.14 19.66 43.49
N SER A 8 -15.97 20.99 43.41
CA SER A 8 -16.65 21.83 42.42
C SER A 8 -16.03 21.76 41.02
N PHE A 9 -14.72 21.47 40.95
CA PHE A 9 -14.00 21.28 39.68
C PHE A 9 -14.42 19.96 38.99
N ASN A 10 -14.54 18.88 39.77
CA ASN A 10 -14.98 17.57 39.25
C ASN A 10 -16.40 17.58 38.68
N SER A 11 -17.32 18.34 39.25
CA SER A 11 -18.70 18.40 38.75
C SER A 11 -18.82 19.11 37.36
N ARG A 12 -18.04 20.18 37.16
CA ARG A 12 -18.03 20.90 35.86
C ARG A 12 -17.32 20.13 34.78
N ALA A 13 -16.22 19.45 35.06
CA ALA A 13 -15.53 18.60 34.12
C ALA A 13 -16.40 17.40 33.73
N GLY A 14 -17.02 16.73 34.70
CA GLY A 14 -17.95 15.62 34.45
C GLY A 14 -19.13 16.04 33.55
N ARG A 15 -19.77 17.19 33.85
CA ARG A 15 -20.87 17.72 33.05
C ARG A 15 -20.42 18.02 31.60
N ARG A 16 -19.24 18.58 31.39
CA ARG A 16 -18.70 18.86 30.04
C ARG A 16 -18.45 17.57 29.26
N LEU A 17 -17.90 16.54 29.91
CA LEU A 17 -17.71 15.22 29.31
C LEU A 17 -19.04 14.59 28.89
N ILE A 18 -20.05 14.58 29.78
CA ILE A 18 -21.37 14.06 29.48
C ILE A 18 -21.99 14.80 28.29
N LEU A 19 -21.93 16.13 28.28
CA LEU A 19 -22.43 16.93 27.17
C LEU A 19 -21.69 16.63 25.85
N THR A 20 -20.37 16.44 25.89
CA THR A 20 -19.60 16.06 24.71
C THR A 20 -20.03 14.72 24.15
N PHE A 21 -20.18 13.69 25.01
CA PHE A 21 -20.65 12.38 24.56
C PHE A 21 -22.10 12.42 24.07
N LEU A 22 -22.95 13.20 24.69
CA LEU A 22 -24.35 13.36 24.27
C LEU A 22 -24.44 14.04 22.91
N VAL A 23 -23.69 15.13 22.70
CA VAL A 23 -23.66 15.81 21.39
C VAL A 23 -23.06 14.90 20.32
N ALA A 24 -21.98 14.18 20.64
CA ALA A 24 -21.38 13.21 19.71
C ALA A 24 -22.35 12.07 19.36
N GLY A 25 -23.06 11.52 20.36
CA GLY A 25 -24.06 10.47 20.15
C GLY A 25 -25.24 10.92 19.32
N VAL A 26 -25.81 12.09 19.65
CA VAL A 26 -26.89 12.68 18.84
C VAL A 26 -26.41 12.98 17.41
N GLY A 27 -25.22 13.58 17.26
CA GLY A 27 -24.64 13.84 15.94
C GLY A 27 -24.43 12.54 15.14
N PHE A 28 -23.92 11.49 15.78
CA PHE A 28 -23.74 10.18 15.14
C PHE A 28 -25.07 9.63 14.64
N VAL A 29 -26.12 9.61 15.47
CA VAL A 29 -27.44 9.10 15.09
C VAL A 29 -28.07 9.91 13.95
N LEU A 30 -27.92 11.23 13.98
CA LEU A 30 -28.46 12.10 12.92
C LEU A 30 -27.75 11.93 11.58
N LEU A 31 -26.41 11.74 11.62
CA LEU A 31 -25.57 11.59 10.42
C LEU A 31 -25.51 10.16 9.91
N GLN A 32 -25.74 9.17 10.78
CA GLN A 32 -25.72 7.74 10.48
C GLN A 32 -26.99 7.04 10.98
N PRO A 33 -28.17 7.39 10.44
CA PRO A 33 -29.45 6.89 10.96
C PRO A 33 -29.56 5.37 10.82
N TYR A 34 -28.95 4.76 9.81
CA TYR A 34 -28.96 3.32 9.60
C TYR A 34 -28.27 2.52 10.71
N ALA A 35 -27.41 3.16 11.51
CA ALA A 35 -26.85 2.52 12.70
C ALA A 35 -27.92 2.12 13.73
N LEU A 36 -29.10 2.75 13.68
CA LEU A 36 -30.27 2.38 14.51
C LEU A 36 -31.38 1.71 13.71
N LEU A 37 -31.67 2.17 12.48
CA LEU A 37 -32.75 1.64 11.66
C LEU A 37 -32.45 0.22 11.18
N ASP A 38 -31.19 -0.10 10.96
CA ASP A 38 -30.71 -1.43 10.54
C ASP A 38 -29.48 -1.87 11.35
N ILE A 39 -29.69 -1.93 12.66
CA ILE A 39 -28.59 -2.23 13.59
C ILE A 39 -27.93 -3.59 13.34
N THR A 40 -28.70 -4.56 12.85
CA THR A 40 -28.18 -5.91 12.58
C THR A 40 -27.13 -5.89 11.47
N HIS A 41 -27.42 -5.24 10.34
CA HIS A 41 -26.45 -5.09 9.25
C HIS A 41 -25.31 -4.18 9.65
N PHE A 42 -25.56 -3.09 10.37
CA PHE A 42 -24.51 -2.19 10.84
C PHE A 42 -23.50 -2.90 11.74
N VAL A 43 -23.97 -3.63 12.75
CA VAL A 43 -23.08 -4.38 13.67
C VAL A 43 -22.41 -5.54 12.94
N GLY A 44 -23.12 -6.21 12.03
CA GLY A 44 -22.52 -7.27 11.19
C GLY A 44 -21.41 -6.75 10.29
N ALA A 45 -21.62 -5.63 9.61
CA ALA A 45 -20.61 -5.00 8.77
C ALA A 45 -19.39 -4.56 9.60
N LEU A 46 -19.61 -3.92 10.75
CA LEU A 46 -18.53 -3.55 11.65
C LEU A 46 -17.75 -4.77 12.15
N GLY A 47 -18.45 -5.86 12.49
CA GLY A 47 -17.83 -7.13 12.89
C GLY A 47 -16.95 -7.73 11.79
N ASN A 48 -17.41 -7.69 10.54
CA ASN A 48 -16.65 -8.15 9.38
C ASN A 48 -15.38 -7.31 9.15
N GLU A 49 -15.47 -5.98 9.26
CA GLU A 49 -14.30 -5.10 9.16
C GLU A 49 -13.28 -5.37 10.26
N VAL A 50 -13.74 -5.58 11.51
CA VAL A 50 -12.86 -5.94 12.62
C VAL A 50 -12.21 -7.31 12.40
N ALA A 51 -12.97 -8.29 11.95
CA ALA A 51 -12.47 -9.63 11.64
C ALA A 51 -11.44 -9.61 10.50
N MET A 52 -11.67 -8.82 9.46
CA MET A 52 -10.71 -8.56 8.40
C MET A 52 -9.44 -7.87 8.94
N ALA A 53 -9.59 -6.82 9.74
CA ALA A 53 -8.46 -6.09 10.30
C ALA A 53 -7.60 -6.95 11.24
N GLN A 54 -8.20 -7.95 11.87
CA GLN A 54 -7.50 -8.92 12.73
C GLN A 54 -6.97 -10.14 11.96
N GLY A 55 -7.27 -10.28 10.65
CA GLY A 55 -6.87 -11.44 9.85
C GLY A 55 -7.65 -12.72 10.15
N ILE A 56 -8.84 -12.61 10.78
CA ILE A 56 -9.74 -13.74 11.00
C ILE A 56 -10.38 -14.16 9.68
N TYR A 57 -10.74 -13.20 8.85
CA TYR A 57 -11.19 -13.43 7.48
C TYR A 57 -10.03 -13.24 6.51
N ASP A 58 -9.78 -14.26 5.70
CA ASP A 58 -8.74 -14.28 4.66
C ASP A 58 -9.27 -13.67 3.36
N PHE A 59 -9.00 -12.39 3.17
CA PHE A 59 -9.25 -11.72 1.89
C PHE A 59 -7.95 -11.64 1.07
N PRO A 60 -7.99 -11.83 -0.26
CA PRO A 60 -6.80 -11.78 -1.11
C PRO A 60 -5.94 -10.54 -0.90
N TYR A 61 -6.55 -9.36 -0.83
CA TYR A 61 -5.84 -8.09 -0.62
C TYR A 61 -5.23 -7.91 0.78
N THR A 62 -5.62 -8.74 1.77
CA THR A 62 -4.97 -8.73 3.10
C THR A 62 -3.81 -9.70 3.21
N ARG A 63 -3.69 -10.67 2.29
CA ARG A 63 -2.60 -11.66 2.27
C ARG A 63 -1.22 -11.04 2.12
N GLN A 64 -1.11 -9.85 1.53
CA GLN A 64 0.14 -9.10 1.44
C GLN A 64 0.76 -8.80 2.81
N TYR A 65 -0.03 -8.83 3.89
CA TYR A 65 0.44 -8.56 5.25
C TYR A 65 0.92 -9.80 6.00
N ALA A 66 0.79 -10.99 5.42
CA ALA A 66 1.30 -12.22 6.03
C ALA A 66 2.81 -12.11 6.28
N GLY A 67 3.23 -12.39 7.51
CA GLY A 67 4.64 -12.31 7.92
C GLY A 67 5.21 -10.89 8.07
N THR A 68 4.42 -9.83 7.87
CA THR A 68 4.89 -8.46 8.05
C THR A 68 5.01 -8.10 9.54
N GLN A 69 6.04 -7.33 9.89
CA GLN A 69 6.28 -6.94 11.27
C GLN A 69 5.26 -5.90 11.74
N PRO A 70 4.67 -6.07 12.95
CA PRO A 70 3.86 -5.03 13.58
C PRO A 70 4.63 -3.71 13.70
N PHE A 71 3.95 -2.59 13.52
CA PHE A 71 4.50 -1.23 13.53
C PHE A 71 5.54 -0.97 12.42
N GLY A 72 6.54 -1.86 12.26
CA GLY A 72 7.65 -1.67 11.33
C GLY A 72 7.17 -1.53 9.89
N TYR A 73 6.24 -2.36 9.45
CA TYR A 73 5.68 -2.29 8.10
C TYR A 73 4.97 -0.96 7.85
N GLN A 74 4.02 -0.57 8.72
CA GLN A 74 3.26 0.67 8.54
C GLN A 74 4.16 1.91 8.56
N ILE A 75 5.12 1.95 9.51
CA ILE A 75 6.05 3.07 9.62
C ILE A 75 6.95 3.12 8.37
N GLY A 76 7.47 1.98 7.92
CA GLY A 76 8.31 1.90 6.72
C GLY A 76 7.59 2.39 5.47
N GLN A 77 6.37 1.90 5.22
CA GLN A 77 5.55 2.32 4.09
C GLN A 77 5.19 3.81 4.16
N LEU A 78 4.85 4.32 5.36
CA LEU A 78 4.55 5.73 5.54
C LEU A 78 5.78 6.62 5.30
N LEU A 79 6.96 6.20 5.78
CA LEU A 79 8.21 6.94 5.62
C LEU A 79 8.66 7.00 4.16
N ILE A 80 8.59 5.88 3.43
CA ILE A 80 9.15 5.78 2.09
C ILE A 80 8.15 6.28 1.05
N HIS A 81 6.93 5.73 1.07
CA HIS A 81 5.93 5.98 0.03
C HIS A 81 4.91 7.06 0.41
N GLY A 82 4.53 7.17 1.70
CA GLY A 82 3.47 8.10 2.12
C GLY A 82 3.91 9.55 2.24
N LEU A 83 4.94 9.83 3.06
CA LEU A 83 5.45 11.18 3.33
C LEU A 83 6.76 11.48 2.60
N GLY A 84 7.42 10.44 2.13
CA GLY A 84 8.79 10.49 1.70
C GLY A 84 9.78 10.53 2.89
N PRO A 85 11.03 10.08 2.68
CA PRO A 85 11.96 9.82 3.78
C PRO A 85 12.30 11.04 4.62
N LEU A 86 12.41 12.23 4.03
CA LEU A 86 12.82 13.44 4.78
C LEU A 86 11.71 13.94 5.72
N LEU A 87 10.50 14.14 5.20
CA LEU A 87 9.37 14.62 6.00
C LEU A 87 8.92 13.53 6.99
N GLY A 88 8.90 12.28 6.54
CA GLY A 88 8.55 11.14 7.38
C GLY A 88 9.48 10.99 8.57
N ALA A 89 10.80 11.01 8.34
CA ALA A 89 11.79 10.92 9.42
C ALA A 89 11.67 12.11 10.39
N LEU A 90 11.55 13.33 9.87
CA LEU A 90 11.35 14.52 10.70
C LEU A 90 10.08 14.41 11.55
N GLY A 91 8.98 13.93 10.96
CA GLY A 91 7.70 13.75 11.64
C GLY A 91 7.77 12.70 12.75
N VAL A 92 8.32 11.52 12.45
CA VAL A 92 8.45 10.42 13.44
C VAL A 92 9.36 10.84 14.59
N VAL A 93 10.55 11.38 14.30
CA VAL A 93 11.47 11.86 15.34
C VAL A 93 10.82 12.97 16.16
N GLY A 94 10.14 13.91 15.52
CA GLY A 94 9.43 15.00 16.18
C GLY A 94 8.32 14.50 17.10
N LEU A 95 7.50 13.55 16.65
CA LEU A 95 6.44 12.95 17.48
C LEU A 95 7.02 12.18 18.67
N VAL A 96 8.05 11.37 18.47
CA VAL A 96 8.71 10.62 19.55
C VAL A 96 9.28 11.56 20.62
N LEU A 97 9.98 12.61 20.19
CA LEU A 97 10.53 13.62 21.10
C LEU A 97 9.42 14.41 21.81
N TRP A 98 8.30 14.70 21.13
CA TRP A 98 7.15 15.34 21.74
C TRP A 98 6.53 14.47 22.83
N VAL A 99 6.30 13.17 22.55
CA VAL A 99 5.81 12.18 23.55
C VAL A 99 6.78 12.10 24.73
N TRP A 100 8.09 11.94 24.45
CA TRP A 100 9.12 11.87 25.50
C TRP A 100 9.15 13.12 26.37
N ARG A 101 9.05 14.32 25.79
CA ARG A 101 9.00 15.60 26.51
C ARG A 101 7.78 15.67 27.44
N VAL A 102 6.59 15.31 26.91
CA VAL A 102 5.35 15.32 27.69
C VAL A 102 5.39 14.31 28.82
N TRP A 103 5.99 13.14 28.59
CA TRP A 103 6.21 12.16 29.67
C TRP A 103 7.10 12.71 30.80
N ARG A 104 8.14 13.48 30.45
CA ARG A 104 9.03 14.12 31.44
C ARG A 104 8.43 15.35 32.12
N ARG A 105 7.64 16.13 31.40
CA ARG A 105 7.05 17.39 31.86
C ARG A 105 5.63 17.53 31.31
N PRO A 106 4.65 16.86 31.93
CA PRO A 106 3.30 16.81 31.42
C PRO A 106 2.63 18.20 31.45
N SER A 107 2.05 18.60 30.33
CA SER A 107 1.07 19.68 30.26
C SER A 107 -0.29 19.11 29.89
N ARG A 108 -1.37 19.59 30.49
CA ARG A 108 -2.73 19.04 30.26
C ARG A 108 -3.14 19.07 28.79
N ALA A 109 -2.85 20.15 28.09
CA ALA A 109 -3.19 20.31 26.68
C ALA A 109 -2.44 19.31 25.79
N GLU A 110 -1.13 19.12 26.03
CA GLU A 110 -0.31 18.20 25.24
C GLU A 110 -0.64 16.73 25.54
N VAL A 111 -0.93 16.41 26.81
CA VAL A 111 -1.41 15.05 27.17
C VAL A 111 -2.68 14.72 26.40
N VAL A 112 -3.67 15.62 26.41
CA VAL A 112 -4.92 15.42 25.64
C VAL A 112 -4.63 15.29 24.14
N ALA A 113 -3.79 16.17 23.58
CA ALA A 113 -3.44 16.13 22.16
C ALA A 113 -2.73 14.82 21.76
N LEU A 114 -1.86 14.27 22.61
CA LEU A 114 -1.10 13.06 22.30
C LEU A 114 -1.83 11.76 22.65
N THR A 115 -2.87 11.80 23.49
CA THR A 115 -3.62 10.59 23.87
C THR A 115 -4.14 9.86 22.64
N TRP A 116 -4.76 10.59 21.72
CA TRP A 116 -5.35 9.98 20.55
C TRP A 116 -4.29 9.37 19.59
N PRO A 117 -3.25 10.08 19.11
CA PRO A 117 -2.29 9.49 18.17
C PRO A 117 -1.51 8.32 18.79
N VAL A 118 -1.20 8.36 20.10
CA VAL A 118 -0.50 7.26 20.78
C VAL A 118 -1.38 6.01 20.84
N LEU A 119 -2.64 6.15 21.26
CA LEU A 119 -3.59 5.04 21.26
C LEU A 119 -3.85 4.51 19.85
N TYR A 120 -3.97 5.41 18.88
CA TYR A 120 -4.21 5.04 17.51
C TYR A 120 -3.04 4.23 16.90
N ILE A 121 -1.79 4.69 17.08
CA ILE A 121 -0.58 3.96 16.66
C ILE A 121 -0.55 2.59 17.33
N TRP A 122 -0.84 2.54 18.63
CA TRP A 122 -0.82 1.29 19.39
C TRP A 122 -1.86 0.30 18.86
N MET A 123 -3.08 0.74 18.59
CA MET A 123 -4.14 -0.09 18.03
C MET A 123 -3.80 -0.54 16.61
N GLN A 124 -3.45 0.38 15.73
CA GLN A 124 -3.17 0.09 14.32
C GLN A 124 -1.89 -0.73 14.13
N GLY A 125 -0.91 -0.56 14.99
CA GLY A 125 0.35 -1.31 14.92
C GLY A 125 0.17 -2.82 15.07
N TRP A 126 -0.83 -3.26 15.82
CA TRP A 126 -1.13 -4.67 16.06
C TRP A 126 -2.10 -5.29 15.05
N THR A 127 -2.77 -4.48 14.21
CA THR A 127 -3.70 -5.05 13.22
C THR A 127 -2.95 -5.89 12.19
N TYR A 128 -3.60 -6.95 11.72
CA TYR A 128 -3.09 -7.75 10.61
C TYR A 128 -3.15 -6.96 9.30
N ALA A 129 -4.30 -6.38 8.97
CA ALA A 129 -4.43 -5.50 7.81
C ALA A 129 -3.78 -4.14 8.06
N LYS A 130 -2.80 -3.77 7.23
CA LYS A 130 -1.90 -2.63 7.44
C LYS A 130 -1.93 -1.62 6.30
N PHE A 131 -3.12 -1.38 5.72
CA PHE A 131 -3.27 -0.43 4.61
C PHE A 131 -2.69 0.94 4.95
N MET A 132 -1.93 1.52 4.03
CA MET A 132 -1.34 2.86 4.20
C MET A 132 -2.37 3.94 4.54
N ARG A 133 -3.58 3.84 3.97
CA ARG A 133 -4.68 4.79 4.27
C ARG A 133 -5.07 4.82 5.75
N TYR A 134 -4.84 3.75 6.50
CA TYR A 134 -5.10 3.73 7.94
C TYR A 134 -4.14 4.61 8.72
N MET A 135 -3.01 4.99 8.13
CA MET A 135 -2.05 5.90 8.77
C MET A 135 -2.35 7.39 8.50
N LEU A 136 -3.30 7.71 7.59
CA LEU A 136 -3.67 9.09 7.27
C LEU A 136 -4.03 9.96 8.50
N PRO A 137 -4.79 9.46 9.49
CA PRO A 137 -5.12 10.25 10.68
C PRO A 137 -3.91 10.66 11.53
N LEU A 138 -2.76 9.99 11.37
CA LEU A 138 -1.52 10.33 12.09
C LEU A 138 -0.71 11.45 11.43
N ILE A 139 -0.90 11.67 10.15
CA ILE A 139 -0.10 12.64 9.38
C ILE A 139 -0.10 14.05 9.99
N PRO A 140 -1.24 14.62 10.42
CA PRO A 140 -1.24 15.93 11.08
C PRO A 140 -0.35 15.97 12.33
N PHE A 141 -0.36 14.90 13.14
CA PHE A 141 0.45 14.83 14.36
C PHE A 141 1.94 14.67 14.07
N LEU A 142 2.29 13.93 13.01
CA LEU A 142 3.66 13.84 12.53
C LEU A 142 4.17 15.19 12.03
N CYS A 143 3.36 15.91 11.26
CA CYS A 143 3.70 17.26 10.80
C CYS A 143 3.86 18.26 11.96
N ILE A 144 2.96 18.22 12.94
CA ILE A 144 3.04 19.06 14.15
C ILE A 144 4.29 18.70 14.96
N GLY A 145 4.57 17.41 15.17
CA GLY A 145 5.76 16.94 15.86
C GLY A 145 7.05 17.40 15.19
N GLY A 146 7.15 17.24 13.87
CA GLY A 146 8.28 17.70 13.08
C GLY A 146 8.46 19.23 13.14
N ALA A 147 7.39 19.98 13.00
CA ALA A 147 7.42 21.44 13.11
C ALA A 147 7.82 21.90 14.54
N ALA A 148 7.29 21.23 15.57
CA ALA A 148 7.65 21.54 16.95
C ALA A 148 9.14 21.29 17.23
N LEU A 149 9.69 20.18 16.73
CA LEU A 149 11.12 19.88 16.80
C LEU A 149 11.92 20.97 16.11
N TRP A 150 11.53 21.36 14.90
CA TRP A 150 12.20 22.40 14.13
C TRP A 150 12.24 23.75 14.86
N VAL A 151 11.08 24.17 15.38
CA VAL A 151 10.98 25.43 16.17
C VAL A 151 11.80 25.35 17.47
N HIS A 152 11.86 24.18 18.10
CA HIS A 152 12.67 23.97 19.30
C HIS A 152 14.17 24.18 19.00
N GLU A 153 14.70 23.53 17.96
CA GLU A 153 16.10 23.69 17.55
C GLU A 153 16.42 25.12 17.14
N TRP A 154 15.49 25.79 16.44
CA TRP A 154 15.65 27.21 16.08
C TRP A 154 15.77 28.11 17.32
N ARG A 155 14.94 27.86 18.36
CA ARG A 155 15.00 28.62 19.63
C ARG A 155 16.25 28.31 20.41
N LEU A 156 16.67 27.06 20.49
CA LEU A 156 17.94 26.68 21.16
C LEU A 156 19.14 27.33 20.49
N ALA A 157 19.19 27.37 19.17
CA ALA A 157 20.23 28.06 18.43
C ALA A 157 20.27 29.57 18.78
N ALA A 158 19.10 30.20 19.05
CA ALA A 158 19.03 31.59 19.46
C ALA A 158 19.52 31.83 20.90
N LEU A 159 19.37 30.84 21.80
CA LEU A 159 19.76 30.97 23.21
C LEU A 159 21.24 30.69 23.47
N LYS A 160 21.92 29.90 22.61
CA LYS A 160 23.35 29.57 22.71
C LYS A 160 24.27 30.72 22.28
N THR A 161 23.87 31.94 22.45
CA THR A 161 24.56 33.18 21.99
C THR A 161 25.89 33.52 22.68
N GLY A 162 26.41 32.64 23.54
CA GLY A 162 27.79 32.76 24.06
C GLY A 162 28.89 32.33 23.09
N SER A 163 28.60 31.53 22.07
CA SER A 163 29.48 31.22 20.95
C SER A 163 29.24 32.26 19.85
N GLY A 164 30.26 32.92 19.40
CA GLY A 164 30.23 34.13 18.54
C GLY A 164 29.16 34.11 17.40
N GLN A 165 28.74 35.28 16.97
CA GLN A 165 27.66 35.52 15.98
C GLN A 165 27.79 34.64 14.70
N THR A 166 29.01 34.24 14.34
CA THR A 166 29.30 33.40 13.18
C THR A 166 28.76 31.96 13.33
N ALA A 167 28.94 31.34 14.52
CA ALA A 167 28.44 30.00 14.81
C ALA A 167 26.90 29.98 14.82
N LEU A 168 26.27 30.99 15.37
CA LEU A 168 24.81 31.13 15.36
C LEU A 168 24.26 31.28 13.94
N ARG A 169 24.91 32.07 13.08
CA ARG A 169 24.50 32.23 11.67
C ARG A 169 24.65 30.91 10.93
N ALA A 170 25.74 30.14 11.17
CA ALA A 170 25.93 28.84 10.54
C ALA A 170 24.83 27.83 10.94
N VAL A 171 24.50 27.72 12.22
CA VAL A 171 23.42 26.82 12.70
C VAL A 171 22.08 27.22 12.09
N ARG A 172 21.74 28.51 12.07
CA ARG A 172 20.49 28.96 11.45
C ARG A 172 20.45 28.70 9.95
N ALA A 173 21.58 28.88 9.25
CA ALA A 173 21.66 28.56 7.83
C ALA A 173 21.43 27.06 7.57
N VAL A 174 22.02 26.18 8.38
CA VAL A 174 21.80 24.71 8.30
C VAL A 174 20.33 24.37 8.54
N LEU A 175 19.68 25.00 9.54
CA LEU A 175 18.25 24.81 9.78
C LEU A 175 17.40 25.27 8.59
N VAL A 176 17.66 26.47 8.02
CA VAL A 176 16.94 26.96 6.84
C VAL A 176 17.12 26.04 5.64
N LEU A 177 18.37 25.66 5.35
CA LEU A 177 18.66 24.74 4.24
C LEU A 177 17.99 23.39 4.42
N GLY A 178 18.00 22.85 5.66
CA GLY A 178 17.29 21.61 5.99
C GLY A 178 15.77 21.72 5.78
N LEU A 179 15.16 22.85 6.17
CA LEU A 179 13.74 23.08 5.92
C LEU A 179 13.43 23.15 4.42
N ILE A 180 14.27 23.89 3.67
CA ILE A 180 14.15 23.95 2.21
C ILE A 180 14.28 22.56 1.60
N ALA A 181 15.24 21.76 2.07
CA ALA A 181 15.41 20.38 1.59
C ALA A 181 14.20 19.50 1.87
N VAL A 182 13.64 19.55 3.10
CA VAL A 182 12.44 18.79 3.46
C VAL A 182 11.24 19.22 2.60
N LEU A 183 10.93 20.50 2.57
CA LEU A 183 9.78 21.03 1.82
C LEU A 183 9.95 20.87 0.31
N GLY A 184 11.17 21.14 -0.20
CA GLY A 184 11.51 21.00 -1.62
C GLY A 184 11.39 19.55 -2.09
N TYR A 185 11.98 18.61 -1.33
CA TYR A 185 11.85 17.20 -1.63
C TYR A 185 10.39 16.72 -1.58
N SER A 186 9.65 17.07 -0.53
CA SER A 186 8.25 16.65 -0.38
C SER A 186 7.36 17.23 -1.49
N GLY A 187 7.56 18.50 -1.85
CA GLY A 187 6.87 19.12 -2.97
C GLY A 187 7.22 18.49 -4.31
N PHE A 188 8.50 18.21 -4.54
CA PHE A 188 8.97 17.54 -5.75
C PHE A 188 8.40 16.12 -5.89
N TYR A 189 8.41 15.34 -4.80
CA TYR A 189 7.84 13.99 -4.76
C TYR A 189 6.32 14.02 -5.01
N ALA A 190 5.59 14.93 -4.35
CA ALA A 190 4.15 15.07 -4.56
C ALA A 190 3.81 15.45 -6.02
N LEU A 191 4.58 16.36 -6.63
CA LEU A 191 4.40 16.73 -8.04
C LEU A 191 4.77 15.57 -8.98
N ALA A 192 5.81 14.81 -8.67
CA ALA A 192 6.17 13.61 -9.41
C ALA A 192 5.04 12.57 -9.35
N TYR A 193 4.43 12.38 -8.18
CA TYR A 193 3.28 11.48 -8.03
C TYR A 193 2.06 11.96 -8.80
N MET A 194 1.75 13.26 -8.75
CA MET A 194 0.65 13.83 -9.53
C MET A 194 0.84 13.67 -11.05
N ASN A 195 2.07 13.50 -11.51
CA ASN A 195 2.34 13.26 -12.93
C ASN A 195 1.90 11.84 -13.40
N VAL A 196 1.68 10.89 -12.49
CA VAL A 196 1.08 9.58 -12.79
C VAL A 196 -0.27 9.77 -13.49
N TYR A 197 -1.11 10.67 -12.98
CA TYR A 197 -2.46 10.94 -13.51
C TYR A 197 -2.47 11.69 -14.86
N ARG A 198 -1.31 12.08 -15.37
CA ARG A 198 -1.16 12.66 -16.72
C ARG A 198 -0.85 11.60 -17.79
N GLN A 199 -0.52 10.39 -17.34
CA GLN A 199 -0.22 9.27 -18.23
C GLN A 199 -1.46 8.40 -18.41
N PRO A 200 -1.60 7.68 -19.54
CA PRO A 200 -2.62 6.64 -19.65
C PRO A 200 -2.46 5.62 -18.53
N HIS A 201 -3.59 5.16 -17.99
CA HIS A 201 -3.55 4.11 -16.99
C HIS A 201 -2.92 2.83 -17.57
N PRO A 202 -2.01 2.12 -16.86
CA PRO A 202 -1.31 0.96 -17.42
C PRO A 202 -2.24 -0.15 -17.93
N TRP A 203 -3.42 -0.34 -17.32
CA TRP A 203 -4.42 -1.29 -17.84
C TRP A 203 -4.96 -0.89 -19.22
N LEU A 204 -5.12 0.40 -19.50
CA LEU A 204 -5.54 0.85 -20.83
C LEU A 204 -4.45 0.58 -21.85
N THR A 205 -3.19 0.89 -21.52
CA THR A 205 -2.05 0.59 -22.39
C THR A 205 -1.89 -0.92 -22.63
N ALA A 206 -2.10 -1.75 -21.60
CA ALA A 206 -2.10 -3.21 -21.73
C ALA A 206 -3.25 -3.70 -22.61
N THR A 207 -4.44 -3.11 -22.46
CA THR A 207 -5.60 -3.42 -23.29
C THR A 207 -5.36 -3.07 -24.75
N GLU A 208 -4.85 -1.87 -25.02
CA GLU A 208 -4.49 -1.46 -26.40
C GLU A 208 -3.48 -2.44 -27.01
N TRP A 209 -2.45 -2.80 -26.26
CA TRP A 209 -1.45 -3.76 -26.70
C TRP A 209 -2.07 -5.12 -27.04
N LEU A 210 -2.94 -5.65 -26.17
CA LEU A 210 -3.65 -6.91 -26.39
C LEU A 210 -4.55 -6.82 -27.64
N CYS A 211 -5.31 -5.73 -27.81
CA CYS A 211 -6.16 -5.54 -28.96
C CYS A 211 -5.38 -5.51 -30.29
N ASP A 212 -4.20 -4.91 -30.29
CA ASP A 212 -3.36 -4.80 -31.48
C ASP A 212 -2.66 -6.14 -31.85
N HIS A 213 -2.41 -7.00 -30.86
CA HIS A 213 -1.62 -8.23 -31.02
C HIS A 213 -2.43 -9.53 -30.95
N SER A 214 -3.73 -9.44 -30.63
CA SER A 214 -4.61 -10.62 -30.49
C SER A 214 -5.48 -10.81 -31.70
N PRO A 215 -5.27 -11.87 -32.51
CA PRO A 215 -6.19 -12.29 -33.57
C PRO A 215 -7.59 -12.62 -33.03
N LEU A 216 -8.55 -12.77 -33.97
CA LEU A 216 -9.89 -13.24 -33.62
C LEU A 216 -9.84 -14.67 -33.05
N GLY A 217 -10.51 -14.88 -31.91
CA GLY A 217 -10.55 -16.18 -31.25
C GLY A 217 -9.42 -16.42 -30.23
N THR A 218 -8.53 -15.43 -30.01
CA THR A 218 -7.47 -15.51 -29.00
C THR A 218 -8.05 -15.81 -27.62
N VAL A 219 -7.41 -16.73 -26.91
CA VAL A 219 -7.76 -17.10 -25.53
C VAL A 219 -6.73 -16.50 -24.56
N ILE A 220 -7.20 -15.74 -23.58
CA ILE A 220 -6.39 -15.07 -22.57
C ILE A 220 -6.76 -15.64 -21.21
N ILE A 221 -5.78 -16.08 -20.42
CA ILE A 221 -5.98 -16.38 -18.99
C ILE A 221 -5.91 -15.07 -18.23
N GLY A 222 -7.00 -14.74 -17.51
CA GLY A 222 -7.05 -13.71 -16.49
C GLY A 222 -7.15 -14.33 -15.08
N GLU A 223 -6.96 -13.51 -14.07
CA GLU A 223 -7.01 -13.92 -12.67
C GLU A 223 -8.32 -13.45 -12.03
N TYR A 224 -8.94 -14.33 -11.25
CA TYR A 224 -10.06 -13.95 -10.40
C TYR A 224 -9.56 -13.06 -9.27
N TRP A 225 -10.33 -12.08 -8.87
CA TRP A 225 -10.06 -11.08 -7.85
C TRP A 225 -9.46 -9.77 -8.35
N ASP A 226 -8.78 -9.74 -9.46
CA ASP A 226 -8.38 -8.48 -10.11
C ASP A 226 -9.23 -8.26 -11.37
N ASP A 227 -9.30 -7.02 -11.87
CA ASP A 227 -10.02 -6.75 -13.11
C ASP A 227 -9.28 -7.41 -14.29
N PRO A 228 -9.95 -8.30 -15.03
CA PRO A 228 -9.28 -9.02 -16.11
C PRO A 228 -8.93 -8.08 -17.28
N LEU A 229 -7.85 -8.42 -17.99
CA LEU A 229 -7.48 -7.76 -19.23
C LEU A 229 -7.98 -8.57 -20.45
N PRO A 230 -8.48 -7.90 -21.51
CA PRO A 230 -8.62 -6.44 -21.72
C PRO A 230 -9.62 -5.78 -20.76
N ALA A 231 -9.25 -4.60 -20.25
CA ALA A 231 -10.09 -3.84 -19.31
C ALA A 231 -11.39 -3.39 -19.97
N GLN A 232 -12.51 -3.50 -19.24
CA GLN A 232 -13.81 -3.02 -19.70
C GLN A 232 -13.84 -1.48 -19.76
N GLY A 233 -14.52 -0.95 -20.78
CA GLY A 233 -14.64 0.52 -20.95
C GLY A 233 -13.42 1.20 -21.56
N ALA A 234 -12.45 0.46 -22.08
CA ALA A 234 -11.39 1.02 -22.93
C ALA A 234 -11.99 1.49 -24.26
N ASP A 235 -11.46 2.60 -24.81
CA ASP A 235 -11.93 3.19 -26.09
C ASP A 235 -11.86 2.22 -27.28
N ARG A 236 -11.02 1.20 -27.18
CA ARG A 236 -10.94 0.08 -28.12
C ARG A 236 -11.56 -1.17 -27.52
N GLU A 237 -12.80 -1.45 -27.88
CA GLU A 237 -13.43 -2.72 -27.57
C GLU A 237 -12.87 -3.84 -28.45
N CYS A 238 -11.94 -4.63 -27.93
CA CYS A 238 -11.59 -5.92 -28.52
C CYS A 238 -12.25 -7.11 -27.78
N SER A 239 -13.18 -6.83 -26.88
CA SER A 239 -13.88 -7.83 -26.07
C SER A 239 -14.60 -8.90 -26.90
N GLY A 240 -15.10 -8.56 -28.08
CA GLY A 240 -15.70 -9.54 -29.00
C GLY A 240 -14.69 -10.39 -29.80
N ARG A 241 -13.40 -10.08 -29.74
CA ARG A 241 -12.34 -10.79 -30.48
C ARG A 241 -11.57 -11.80 -29.62
N VAL A 242 -11.57 -11.61 -28.31
CA VAL A 242 -10.82 -12.44 -27.36
C VAL A 242 -11.78 -13.12 -26.38
N LYS A 243 -11.39 -14.32 -25.95
CA LYS A 243 -12.05 -15.03 -24.85
C LYS A 243 -11.15 -14.93 -23.62
N VAL A 244 -11.70 -14.52 -22.49
CA VAL A 244 -10.96 -14.49 -21.22
C VAL A 244 -11.43 -15.65 -20.37
N ASP A 245 -10.51 -16.57 -20.08
CA ASP A 245 -10.70 -17.67 -19.14
C ASP A 245 -10.14 -17.26 -17.78
N ILE A 246 -10.99 -17.22 -16.76
CA ILE A 246 -10.64 -16.76 -15.42
C ILE A 246 -10.17 -17.94 -14.59
N VAL A 247 -8.94 -17.85 -14.05
CA VAL A 247 -8.39 -18.80 -13.10
C VAL A 247 -8.51 -18.23 -11.68
N ASP A 248 -9.05 -19.04 -10.79
CA ASP A 248 -9.23 -18.65 -9.39
C ASP A 248 -8.13 -19.22 -8.50
N PHE A 249 -7.30 -18.34 -7.93
CA PHE A 249 -6.33 -18.65 -6.88
C PHE A 249 -6.77 -18.18 -5.50
N HIS A 250 -8.03 -17.72 -5.38
CA HIS A 250 -8.55 -17.18 -4.13
C HIS A 250 -8.71 -18.23 -3.04
N THR A 251 -9.17 -19.42 -3.40
CA THR A 251 -9.37 -20.51 -2.45
C THR A 251 -8.13 -21.41 -2.36
N LEU A 252 -8.07 -22.25 -1.32
CA LEU A 252 -6.98 -23.19 -1.13
C LEU A 252 -6.86 -24.18 -2.31
N ASP A 253 -5.65 -24.63 -2.56
CA ASP A 253 -5.34 -25.55 -3.63
C ASP A 253 -6.10 -26.87 -3.53
N SER A 254 -6.57 -27.37 -4.67
CA SER A 254 -7.23 -28.66 -4.82
C SER A 254 -6.82 -29.36 -6.11
N ALA A 255 -7.02 -30.67 -6.20
CA ALA A 255 -6.73 -31.45 -7.41
C ALA A 255 -7.55 -30.95 -8.62
N ASN A 256 -8.82 -30.63 -8.42
CA ASN A 256 -9.69 -30.10 -9.48
C ASN A 256 -9.15 -28.77 -10.02
N ARG A 257 -8.71 -27.87 -9.15
CA ARG A 257 -8.13 -26.58 -9.53
C ARG A 257 -6.84 -26.73 -10.33
N ARG A 258 -5.97 -27.67 -9.95
CA ARG A 258 -4.78 -28.01 -10.72
C ARG A 258 -5.15 -28.42 -12.15
N ASP A 259 -6.16 -29.28 -12.29
CA ASP A 259 -6.60 -29.79 -13.59
C ASP A 259 -7.28 -28.71 -14.43
N GLU A 260 -8.03 -27.79 -13.82
CA GLU A 260 -8.59 -26.60 -14.45
C GLU A 260 -7.48 -25.66 -14.95
N LEU A 261 -6.50 -25.36 -14.11
CA LEU A 261 -5.34 -24.53 -14.48
C LEU A 261 -4.56 -25.12 -15.65
N ILE A 262 -4.27 -26.42 -15.63
CA ILE A 262 -3.57 -27.10 -16.72
C ILE A 262 -4.39 -27.04 -18.01
N SER A 263 -5.70 -27.25 -17.93
CA SER A 263 -6.58 -27.17 -19.10
C SER A 263 -6.63 -25.76 -19.68
N ALA A 264 -6.69 -24.73 -18.83
CA ALA A 264 -6.61 -23.33 -19.26
C ALA A 264 -5.26 -23.04 -19.93
N LEU A 265 -4.13 -23.46 -19.33
CA LEU A 265 -2.79 -23.25 -19.90
C LEU A 265 -2.60 -23.93 -21.26
N VAL A 266 -3.16 -25.13 -21.45
CA VAL A 266 -3.12 -25.81 -22.76
C VAL A 266 -3.86 -25.01 -23.82
N GLY A 267 -5.03 -24.44 -23.48
CA GLY A 267 -5.90 -23.73 -24.43
C GLY A 267 -5.55 -22.26 -24.66
N ALA A 268 -4.80 -21.63 -23.77
CA ALA A 268 -4.56 -20.19 -23.83
C ALA A 268 -3.44 -19.81 -24.82
N ASP A 269 -3.56 -18.63 -25.40
CA ASP A 269 -2.53 -17.95 -26.19
C ASP A 269 -1.72 -16.95 -25.35
N TYR A 270 -2.39 -16.34 -24.37
CA TYR A 270 -1.79 -15.38 -23.44
C TYR A 270 -2.17 -15.66 -22.00
N VAL A 271 -1.30 -15.23 -21.09
CA VAL A 271 -1.59 -15.04 -19.67
C VAL A 271 -1.43 -13.56 -19.38
N ALA A 272 -2.46 -12.93 -18.84
CA ALA A 272 -2.45 -11.52 -18.47
C ALA A 272 -2.66 -11.34 -16.96
N LEU A 273 -1.64 -10.87 -16.29
CA LEU A 273 -1.70 -10.49 -14.87
C LEU A 273 -1.96 -8.99 -14.80
N SER A 274 -3.05 -8.59 -14.17
CA SER A 274 -3.47 -7.18 -14.11
C SER A 274 -2.63 -6.36 -13.13
N SER A 275 -2.18 -6.99 -12.04
CA SER A 275 -1.35 -6.35 -11.01
C SER A 275 -0.54 -7.39 -10.20
N GLN A 276 0.17 -6.92 -9.17
CA GLN A 276 0.86 -7.78 -8.21
C GLN A 276 -0.04 -8.41 -7.15
N ARG A 277 -1.32 -8.13 -7.15
CA ARG A 277 -2.29 -8.47 -6.08
C ARG A 277 -2.35 -9.95 -5.72
N LEU A 278 -2.11 -10.83 -6.67
CA LEU A 278 -2.09 -12.28 -6.42
C LEU A 278 -0.68 -12.85 -6.39
N TYR A 279 0.16 -12.57 -7.41
CA TYR A 279 1.47 -13.21 -7.46
C TYR A 279 2.38 -12.80 -6.29
N ALA A 280 2.28 -11.55 -5.80
CA ALA A 280 3.14 -11.09 -4.72
C ALA A 280 2.83 -11.77 -3.38
N PRO A 281 1.60 -11.80 -2.86
CA PRO A 281 1.30 -12.46 -1.60
C PRO A 281 1.33 -13.99 -1.66
N LEU A 282 0.88 -14.61 -2.76
CA LEU A 282 0.77 -16.06 -2.84
C LEU A 282 2.15 -16.74 -2.95
N THR A 283 3.11 -16.10 -3.63
CA THR A 283 4.48 -16.63 -3.70
C THR A 283 5.24 -16.52 -2.39
N ARG A 284 4.84 -15.60 -1.48
CA ARG A 284 5.40 -15.51 -0.12
C ARG A 284 4.85 -16.58 0.83
N GLN A 285 3.75 -17.25 0.46
CA GLN A 285 3.05 -18.20 1.30
C GLN A 285 2.94 -19.60 0.62
N PRO A 286 4.06 -20.19 0.16
CA PRO A 286 4.03 -21.44 -0.62
C PRO A 286 3.53 -22.66 0.17
N TRP A 287 3.50 -22.56 1.51
CA TRP A 287 2.95 -23.59 2.39
C TRP A 287 1.42 -23.61 2.42
N TYR A 288 0.75 -22.48 2.16
CA TYR A 288 -0.71 -22.40 2.05
C TYR A 288 -1.18 -22.53 0.60
N PHE A 289 -0.40 -21.99 -0.35
CA PHE A 289 -0.74 -21.92 -1.77
C PHE A 289 0.38 -22.53 -2.64
N PRO A 290 0.69 -23.83 -2.47
CA PRO A 290 1.80 -24.45 -3.17
C PRO A 290 1.62 -24.49 -4.69
N LEU A 291 0.40 -24.69 -5.20
CA LEU A 291 0.11 -24.68 -6.63
C LEU A 291 0.29 -23.28 -7.22
N ALA A 292 -0.32 -22.25 -6.60
CA ALA A 292 -0.20 -20.87 -7.05
C ALA A 292 1.25 -20.39 -7.01
N ALA A 293 1.98 -20.67 -5.94
CA ALA A 293 3.39 -20.30 -5.83
C ALA A 293 4.24 -20.93 -6.94
N ARG A 294 4.07 -22.22 -7.24
CA ARG A 294 4.76 -22.91 -8.33
C ARG A 294 4.37 -22.37 -9.69
N TYR A 295 3.08 -22.07 -9.89
CA TYR A 295 2.58 -21.48 -11.12
C TYR A 295 3.28 -20.17 -11.42
N TYR A 296 3.31 -19.21 -10.48
CA TYR A 296 3.98 -17.93 -10.70
C TYR A 296 5.49 -18.09 -10.87
N GLN A 297 6.15 -18.92 -10.05
CA GLN A 297 7.58 -19.21 -10.20
C GLN A 297 7.91 -19.79 -11.59
N ALA A 298 7.06 -20.69 -12.08
CA ALA A 298 7.25 -21.32 -13.38
C ALA A 298 6.92 -20.36 -14.54
N LEU A 299 5.85 -19.53 -14.40
CA LEU A 299 5.46 -18.53 -15.39
C LEU A 299 6.57 -17.48 -15.56
N PHE A 300 7.04 -16.88 -14.48
CA PHE A 300 8.10 -15.86 -14.51
C PHE A 300 9.45 -16.41 -15.01
N ALA A 301 9.69 -17.70 -14.83
CA ALA A 301 10.87 -18.38 -15.33
C ALA A 301 10.70 -18.92 -16.79
N GLY A 302 9.58 -18.67 -17.46
CA GLY A 302 9.30 -19.17 -18.81
C GLY A 302 9.06 -20.69 -18.90
N ARG A 303 8.99 -21.40 -17.78
CA ARG A 303 8.89 -22.87 -17.74
C ARG A 303 7.51 -23.43 -18.09
N LEU A 304 6.50 -22.57 -18.19
CA LEU A 304 5.16 -22.95 -18.67
C LEU A 304 4.98 -22.75 -20.17
N GLY A 305 6.05 -22.41 -20.91
CA GLY A 305 6.00 -22.17 -22.35
C GLY A 305 5.44 -20.79 -22.71
N PHE A 306 5.40 -19.86 -21.75
CA PHE A 306 4.99 -18.47 -21.92
C PHE A 306 6.16 -17.55 -21.67
N GLU A 307 6.28 -16.48 -22.45
CA GLU A 307 7.30 -15.44 -22.29
C GLU A 307 6.66 -14.08 -22.14
N LEU A 308 7.22 -13.23 -21.28
CA LEU A 308 6.74 -11.87 -21.07
C LEU A 308 6.99 -11.04 -22.34
N VAL A 309 5.92 -10.49 -22.92
CA VAL A 309 5.96 -9.69 -24.15
C VAL A 309 5.55 -8.24 -23.97
N ALA A 310 4.82 -7.91 -22.89
CA ALA A 310 4.49 -6.54 -22.54
C ALA A 310 4.38 -6.37 -21.01
N ALA A 311 4.87 -5.24 -20.51
CA ALA A 311 4.83 -4.86 -19.10
C ALA A 311 4.72 -3.33 -18.99
N PRO A 312 3.61 -2.72 -19.44
CA PRO A 312 3.43 -1.29 -19.33
C PRO A 312 3.48 -0.85 -17.86
N ALA A 313 4.22 0.22 -17.58
CA ALA A 313 4.39 0.76 -16.25
C ALA A 313 4.40 2.28 -16.32
N VAL A 314 3.83 2.90 -15.31
CA VAL A 314 3.89 4.33 -15.04
C VAL A 314 4.43 4.51 -13.64
N TYR A 315 5.41 5.38 -13.47
CA TYR A 315 6.01 5.67 -12.18
C TYR A 315 5.91 7.15 -11.85
N PRO A 316 5.82 7.53 -10.57
CA PRO A 316 5.97 8.91 -10.15
C PRO A 316 7.27 9.49 -10.70
N SER A 317 7.18 10.50 -11.57
CA SER A 317 8.36 11.06 -12.24
C SER A 317 8.21 12.56 -12.51
N LEU A 318 9.31 13.31 -12.37
CA LEU A 318 9.37 14.73 -12.65
C LEU A 318 10.79 15.14 -13.05
N ALA A 319 10.92 15.96 -14.07
CA ALA A 319 12.19 16.56 -14.53
C ALA A 319 13.35 15.52 -14.68
N GLY A 320 13.05 14.33 -15.19
CA GLY A 320 14.04 13.28 -15.42
C GLY A 320 14.43 12.46 -14.18
N VAL A 321 13.77 12.69 -13.04
CA VAL A 321 13.87 11.84 -11.84
C VAL A 321 12.64 10.96 -11.75
N THR A 322 12.82 9.66 -11.58
CA THR A 322 11.76 8.66 -11.42
C THR A 322 11.87 8.00 -10.06
N PHE A 323 10.77 7.95 -9.33
CA PHE A 323 10.62 7.19 -8.10
C PHE A 323 9.97 5.85 -8.47
N MET A 324 10.77 4.79 -8.48
CA MET A 324 10.32 3.48 -8.92
C MET A 324 9.96 2.63 -7.70
N ASP A 325 8.73 2.15 -7.64
CA ASP A 325 8.35 1.05 -6.77
C ASP A 325 8.65 -0.29 -7.46
N ASN A 326 8.97 -1.30 -6.68
CA ASN A 326 9.27 -2.62 -7.20
C ASN A 326 8.35 -3.67 -6.58
N PRO A 327 7.23 -4.01 -7.24
CA PRO A 327 6.26 -4.97 -6.71
C PRO A 327 6.82 -6.40 -6.55
N ARG A 328 7.98 -6.68 -7.12
CA ARG A 328 8.68 -7.98 -7.04
C ARG A 328 9.80 -8.00 -6.01
N ASP A 329 10.08 -6.87 -5.36
CA ASP A 329 11.14 -6.81 -4.35
C ASP A 329 10.85 -7.77 -3.19
N GLY A 330 11.87 -8.52 -2.78
CA GLY A 330 11.76 -9.56 -1.77
C GLY A 330 10.98 -10.82 -2.18
N LEU A 331 10.55 -10.93 -3.45
CA LEU A 331 9.95 -12.17 -4.00
C LEU A 331 11.03 -13.02 -4.65
N HIS A 332 10.97 -14.33 -4.41
CA HIS A 332 11.85 -15.30 -5.06
C HIS A 332 11.36 -15.64 -6.49
N LEU A 333 11.06 -14.60 -7.29
CA LEU A 333 10.66 -14.72 -8.68
C LEU A 333 11.82 -14.31 -9.60
N VAL A 334 11.98 -15.04 -10.69
CA VAL A 334 12.91 -14.64 -11.76
C VAL A 334 12.36 -13.37 -12.40
N THR A 335 13.16 -12.31 -12.49
CA THR A 335 12.74 -11.10 -13.21
C THR A 335 12.92 -11.29 -14.70
N PRO A 336 11.86 -11.29 -15.53
CA PRO A 336 11.98 -11.42 -16.97
C PRO A 336 12.83 -10.32 -17.60
N SER A 337 13.56 -10.66 -18.67
CA SER A 337 14.49 -9.74 -19.33
C SER A 337 13.83 -8.45 -19.80
N LEU A 338 12.58 -8.50 -20.27
CA LEU A 338 11.82 -7.33 -20.69
C LEU A 338 11.71 -6.29 -19.57
N ILE A 339 11.48 -6.72 -18.32
CA ILE A 339 11.39 -5.81 -17.16
C ILE A 339 12.76 -5.24 -16.83
N GLN A 340 13.82 -6.06 -16.91
CA GLN A 340 15.19 -5.61 -16.64
C GLN A 340 15.65 -4.52 -17.62
N THR A 341 15.18 -4.55 -18.84
CA THR A 341 15.53 -3.57 -19.89
C THR A 341 14.59 -2.37 -19.95
N ALA A 342 13.40 -2.45 -19.35
CA ALA A 342 12.39 -1.39 -19.34
C ALA A 342 12.58 -0.34 -18.24
N ILE A 343 13.84 -0.14 -17.77
CA ILE A 343 14.14 0.85 -16.73
C ILE A 343 13.94 2.26 -17.32
N PRO A 344 13.24 3.16 -16.60
CA PRO A 344 13.06 4.54 -17.03
C PRO A 344 14.40 5.25 -17.29
N ARG A 345 14.42 6.17 -18.26
CA ARG A 345 15.61 7.00 -18.54
C ARG A 345 15.76 8.08 -17.46
N GLY A 346 16.99 8.47 -17.18
CA GLY A 346 17.31 9.52 -16.20
C GLY A 346 17.75 8.97 -14.85
N LEU A 347 17.54 9.74 -13.80
CA LEU A 347 17.83 9.33 -12.43
C LEU A 347 16.69 8.48 -11.88
N VAL A 348 16.95 7.21 -11.61
CA VAL A 348 15.94 6.30 -11.03
C VAL A 348 16.28 6.09 -9.56
N LEU A 349 15.32 6.39 -8.70
CA LEU A 349 15.36 6.12 -7.26
C LEU A 349 14.45 4.92 -7.00
N ASP A 350 15.04 3.75 -6.77
CA ASP A 350 14.29 2.54 -6.41
C ASP A 350 13.88 2.63 -4.94
N LEU A 351 12.56 2.68 -4.70
CA LEU A 351 11.96 2.77 -3.37
C LEU A 351 11.62 1.39 -2.78
N GLY A 352 11.90 0.32 -3.52
CA GLY A 352 11.57 -1.04 -3.11
C GLY A 352 10.08 -1.36 -3.18
N TYR A 353 9.64 -2.33 -2.37
CA TYR A 353 8.26 -2.79 -2.35
C TYR A 353 7.32 -1.75 -1.77
N ALA A 354 6.36 -1.31 -2.57
CA ALA A 354 5.23 -0.50 -2.11
C ALA A 354 4.04 -1.40 -1.71
N ASP A 355 3.29 -0.95 -0.69
CA ASP A 355 2.00 -1.55 -0.34
C ASP A 355 1.07 -1.56 -1.57
N GLU A 356 0.32 -2.65 -1.75
CA GLU A 356 -0.61 -2.79 -2.87
C GLU A 356 -1.55 -1.58 -3.00
N SER A 357 -2.02 -1.04 -1.87
CA SER A 357 -2.91 0.13 -1.87
C SER A 357 -2.26 1.42 -2.37
N PHE A 358 -0.94 1.44 -2.53
CA PHE A 358 -0.21 2.57 -3.11
C PHE A 358 -0.15 2.52 -4.64
N THR A 359 -0.12 1.32 -5.23
CA THR A 359 0.16 1.14 -6.66
C THR A 359 -1.06 0.71 -7.46
N VAL A 360 -1.88 -0.20 -6.91
CA VAL A 360 -2.83 -1.00 -7.68
C VAL A 360 -3.96 -0.21 -8.34
N TYR A 361 -4.33 0.92 -7.76
CA TYR A 361 -5.43 1.74 -8.28
C TYR A 361 -5.00 2.86 -9.24
N ASP A 362 -3.74 3.27 -9.16
CA ASP A 362 -3.25 4.44 -9.90
C ASP A 362 -2.26 4.04 -11.01
N HIS A 363 -1.33 3.14 -10.68
CA HIS A 363 -0.23 2.77 -11.55
C HIS A 363 0.20 1.30 -11.36
N PRO A 364 -0.75 0.34 -11.48
CA PRO A 364 -0.40 -1.07 -11.45
C PRO A 364 0.56 -1.40 -12.59
N GLN A 365 1.34 -2.47 -12.43
CA GLN A 365 2.15 -2.99 -13.53
C GLN A 365 1.53 -4.29 -14.07
N PRO A 366 0.69 -4.23 -15.10
CA PRO A 366 0.20 -5.44 -15.77
C PRO A 366 1.34 -6.14 -16.51
N LEU A 367 1.25 -7.46 -16.55
CA LEU A 367 2.24 -8.32 -17.21
C LEU A 367 1.53 -9.23 -18.21
N ILE A 368 1.91 -9.16 -19.48
CA ILE A 368 1.33 -9.97 -20.56
C ILE A 368 2.36 -10.98 -21.02
N PHE A 369 2.05 -12.24 -20.80
CA PHE A 369 2.86 -13.37 -21.26
C PHE A 369 2.21 -14.01 -22.48
N ARG A 370 2.97 -14.24 -23.54
CA ARG A 370 2.53 -14.91 -24.76
C ARG A 370 3.07 -16.32 -24.81
N LYS A 371 2.25 -17.26 -25.24
CA LYS A 371 2.68 -18.64 -25.48
C LYS A 371 3.69 -18.68 -26.62
N THR A 372 4.88 -19.19 -26.33
CA THR A 372 5.97 -19.41 -27.29
C THR A 372 6.22 -20.89 -27.54
N THR A 373 5.86 -21.74 -26.58
CA THR A 373 6.02 -23.19 -26.68
C THR A 373 4.76 -23.89 -26.18
N ALA A 374 4.18 -24.75 -27.00
CA ALA A 374 3.04 -25.56 -26.59
C ALA A 374 3.56 -26.76 -25.76
N LEU A 375 3.24 -26.74 -24.46
CA LEU A 375 3.52 -27.87 -23.59
C LEU A 375 2.31 -28.80 -23.53
N THR A 376 2.58 -30.13 -23.40
CA THR A 376 1.51 -31.11 -23.20
C THR A 376 0.98 -31.05 -21.76
N ARG A 377 -0.19 -31.64 -21.53
CA ARG A 377 -0.78 -31.75 -20.19
C ARG A 377 0.18 -32.41 -19.20
N GLU A 378 0.88 -33.47 -19.62
CA GLU A 378 1.83 -34.21 -18.81
C GLU A 378 3.06 -33.36 -18.44
N GLN A 379 3.56 -32.56 -19.40
CA GLN A 379 4.67 -31.63 -19.17
C GLN A 379 4.29 -30.54 -18.17
N LEU A 380 3.10 -29.94 -18.29
CA LEU A 380 2.59 -28.95 -17.37
C LEU A 380 2.39 -29.56 -15.96
N LEU A 381 1.89 -30.78 -15.88
CA LEU A 381 1.73 -31.49 -14.62
C LEU A 381 3.08 -31.67 -13.91
N LEU A 382 4.13 -32.08 -14.64
CA LEU A 382 5.48 -32.23 -14.07
C LEU A 382 6.06 -30.91 -13.52
N VAL A 383 5.72 -29.80 -14.15
CA VAL A 383 6.18 -28.47 -13.70
C VAL A 383 5.39 -28.00 -12.46
N LEU A 384 4.07 -28.20 -12.45
CA LEU A 384 3.19 -27.68 -11.42
C LEU A 384 3.06 -28.58 -10.20
N ASP A 385 3.22 -29.91 -10.38
CA ASP A 385 3.12 -30.90 -9.30
C ASP A 385 4.19 -32.00 -9.40
N PRO A 386 5.47 -31.67 -9.19
CA PRO A 386 6.56 -32.64 -9.30
C PRO A 386 6.51 -33.77 -8.27
N ALA A 387 5.73 -33.61 -7.19
CA ALA A 387 5.57 -34.61 -6.14
C ALA A 387 4.39 -35.58 -6.36
N GLY A 388 3.55 -35.35 -7.36
CA GLY A 388 2.37 -36.17 -7.70
C GLY A 388 2.69 -37.46 -8.45
N ARG A 389 3.86 -38.08 -8.16
CA ARG A 389 4.25 -39.42 -8.64
C ARG A 389 4.00 -40.49 -7.58
#